data_7aa9f7fd92d68c5cfc8bfb1b73236173
#
_entry.id   7aa9f7fd92d68c5cfc8bfb1b73236173
#
_cell.length_a   1.000
_cell.length_b   1.000
_cell.length_c   1.000
_cell.angle_alpha   90.00
_cell.angle_beta   90.00
_cell.angle_gamma   90.00
#
_symmetry.space_group_name_H-M   'P 1'
#
loop_
_entity.id
_entity.type
_entity.pdbx_description
1 polymer ?
#
loop_
_entity_poly.entity_id
_entity_poly.type
_entity_poly.pdbx_seq_one_letter_code
_entity_poly.pdbx_strand_id
1 'polypeptide(L)'
;MTQEDAEAVARWHYPEPFSFYDWQNDDLSELLDPKLRANDFVSVDDDSGNLVGYFHYKPPHHPSLEIGLGMHPDWTGQGLGQSFVEAGLDYARRRYAPEEFLLSVATFNRRAITVYERVGFVRRRTYTHWTLGRDWEFIEMRRPAELAGG
;
A
#
# COMPACT_ATOMS: atom_id res chain seq x y z
N MET A 1 -14.15 -0.78 0.64
CA MET A 1 -14.04 0.25 -0.43
C MET A 1 -15.29 0.21 -1.30
N THR A 2 -15.93 1.34 -1.46
CA THR A 2 -17.09 1.48 -2.34
C THR A 2 -16.66 1.60 -3.80
N GLN A 3 -17.61 1.40 -4.74
CA GLN A 3 -17.33 1.61 -6.14
C GLN A 3 -16.96 3.07 -6.43
N GLU A 4 -17.62 4.01 -5.76
CA GLU A 4 -17.31 5.43 -5.87
C GLU A 4 -15.86 5.73 -5.43
N ASP A 5 -15.43 5.15 -4.31
CA ASP A 5 -14.05 5.28 -3.83
C ASP A 5 -13.05 4.67 -4.81
N ALA A 6 -13.35 3.49 -5.35
CA ALA A 6 -12.49 2.83 -6.34
C ALA A 6 -12.31 3.70 -7.59
N GLU A 7 -13.39 4.30 -8.07
CA GLU A 7 -13.33 5.19 -9.23
C GLU A 7 -12.54 6.47 -8.94
N ALA A 8 -12.65 6.99 -7.72
CA ALA A 8 -11.86 8.15 -7.29
C ALA A 8 -10.36 7.81 -7.27
N VAL A 9 -10.01 6.68 -6.66
CA VAL A 9 -8.61 6.21 -6.61
C VAL A 9 -8.04 6.00 -8.01
N ALA A 10 -8.83 5.46 -8.92
CA ALA A 10 -8.40 5.23 -10.30
C ALA A 10 -8.03 6.52 -11.04
N ARG A 11 -8.55 7.67 -10.59
CA ARG A 11 -8.26 8.97 -11.19
C ARG A 11 -7.08 9.70 -10.55
N TRP A 12 -6.50 9.16 -9.47
CA TRP A 12 -5.37 9.82 -8.82
C TRP A 12 -4.14 9.78 -9.73
N HIS A 13 -3.46 10.92 -9.82
CA HIS A 13 -2.22 11.08 -10.57
C HIS A 13 -1.14 11.62 -9.64
N TYR A 14 0.00 10.94 -9.64
CA TYR A 14 1.15 11.37 -8.85
C TYR A 14 2.13 12.13 -9.73
N PRO A 15 2.81 13.16 -9.19
CA PRO A 15 3.85 13.86 -9.95
C PRO A 15 5.04 12.92 -10.21
N GLU A 16 5.75 13.18 -11.32
CA GLU A 16 6.94 12.40 -11.62
C GLU A 16 7.98 12.50 -10.49
N PRO A 17 8.70 11.42 -10.17
CA PRO A 17 8.70 10.10 -10.84
C PRO A 17 7.61 9.15 -10.33
N PHE A 18 6.71 9.60 -9.46
CA PHE A 18 5.75 8.76 -8.76
C PHE A 18 4.53 8.36 -9.60
N SER A 19 4.40 8.88 -10.83
CA SER A 19 3.34 8.45 -11.74
C SER A 19 3.38 6.94 -12.05
N PHE A 20 4.51 6.29 -11.76
CA PHE A 20 4.65 4.85 -11.79
C PHE A 20 3.54 4.15 -10.98
N TYR A 21 3.10 4.77 -9.88
CA TYR A 21 2.09 4.20 -8.98
C TYR A 21 0.65 4.53 -9.39
N ASP A 22 0.45 5.28 -10.47
CA ASP A 22 -0.90 5.52 -11.00
C ASP A 22 -1.52 4.19 -11.43
N TRP A 23 -2.80 4.01 -11.13
CA TRP A 23 -3.53 2.85 -11.60
C TRP A 23 -3.68 2.90 -13.12
N GLN A 24 -3.26 1.84 -13.81
CA GLN A 24 -3.27 1.79 -15.25
C GLN A 24 -3.23 0.34 -15.76
N ASN A 25 -3.58 0.16 -17.05
CA ASN A 25 -3.53 -1.13 -17.73
C ASN A 25 -4.39 -2.20 -17.00
N ASP A 26 -3.88 -3.42 -16.91
CA ASP A 26 -4.61 -4.55 -16.34
C ASP A 26 -4.91 -4.38 -14.83
N ASP A 27 -4.11 -3.59 -14.13
CA ASP A 27 -4.31 -3.34 -12.71
C ASP A 27 -5.63 -2.61 -12.43
N LEU A 28 -6.13 -1.82 -13.38
CA LEU A 28 -7.40 -1.13 -13.24
C LEU A 28 -8.57 -2.08 -13.01
N SER A 29 -8.57 -3.26 -13.62
CA SER A 29 -9.63 -4.25 -13.44
C SER A 29 -9.71 -4.75 -12.01
N GLU A 30 -8.55 -4.96 -11.37
CA GLU A 30 -8.48 -5.40 -9.98
C GLU A 30 -9.12 -4.38 -9.03
N LEU A 31 -8.93 -3.10 -9.31
CA LEU A 31 -9.51 -2.02 -8.51
C LEU A 31 -10.99 -1.79 -8.82
N LEU A 32 -11.35 -1.73 -10.11
CA LEU A 32 -12.67 -1.26 -10.54
C LEU A 32 -13.74 -2.36 -10.58
N ASP A 33 -13.35 -3.63 -10.74
CA ASP A 33 -14.31 -4.73 -10.76
C ASP A 33 -14.64 -5.14 -9.30
N PRO A 34 -15.90 -4.99 -8.86
CA PRO A 34 -16.26 -5.35 -7.49
C PRO A 34 -15.94 -6.81 -7.12
N LYS A 35 -15.99 -7.72 -8.09
CA LYS A 35 -15.69 -9.13 -7.85
C LYS A 35 -14.20 -9.36 -7.60
N LEU A 36 -13.35 -8.68 -8.36
CA LEU A 36 -11.89 -8.79 -8.20
C LEU A 36 -11.41 -8.03 -6.97
N ARG A 37 -12.04 -6.89 -6.66
CA ARG A 37 -11.71 -6.10 -5.47
C ARG A 37 -12.12 -6.82 -4.20
N ALA A 38 -13.28 -7.46 -4.21
CA ALA A 38 -13.84 -8.20 -3.06
C ALA A 38 -13.79 -7.35 -1.77
N ASN A 39 -13.33 -7.95 -0.66
CA ASN A 39 -13.20 -7.26 0.63
C ASN A 39 -11.73 -6.96 0.97
N ASP A 40 -10.83 -7.11 0.01
CA ASP A 40 -9.39 -6.97 0.24
C ASP A 40 -8.90 -5.54 0.13
N PHE A 41 -9.69 -4.64 -0.48
CA PHE A 41 -9.40 -3.20 -0.55
C PHE A 41 -10.17 -2.45 0.52
N VAL A 42 -9.48 -1.61 1.27
CA VAL A 42 -10.07 -0.83 2.38
C VAL A 42 -9.77 0.64 2.15
N SER A 43 -10.81 1.47 2.15
CA SER A 43 -10.67 2.93 2.05
C SER A 43 -10.31 3.51 3.40
N VAL A 44 -9.51 4.58 3.38
CA VAL A 44 -9.16 5.35 4.57
C VAL A 44 -9.67 6.78 4.38
N ASP A 45 -10.51 7.22 5.31
CA ASP A 45 -11.08 8.56 5.29
C ASP A 45 -10.51 9.37 6.46
N ASP A 46 -10.47 10.70 6.30
CA ASP A 46 -10.15 11.59 7.41
C ASP A 46 -11.39 11.80 8.30
N ASP A 47 -11.23 12.59 9.36
CA ASP A 47 -12.32 12.84 10.31
C ASP A 47 -13.51 13.58 9.70
N SER A 48 -13.31 14.23 8.55
CA SER A 48 -14.37 14.93 7.81
C SER A 48 -15.03 14.05 6.74
N GLY A 49 -14.61 12.80 6.61
CA GLY A 49 -15.16 11.87 5.64
C GLY A 49 -14.54 11.95 4.26
N ASN A 50 -13.42 12.65 4.11
CA ASN A 50 -12.72 12.74 2.82
C ASN A 50 -11.81 11.52 2.63
N LEU A 51 -11.83 10.94 1.43
CA LEU A 51 -10.97 9.80 1.09
C LEU A 51 -9.50 10.25 1.00
N VAL A 52 -8.67 9.73 1.90
CA VAL A 52 -7.24 10.10 1.96
C VAL A 52 -6.30 9.00 1.54
N GLY A 53 -6.77 7.76 1.43
CA GLY A 53 -5.92 6.65 1.02
C GLY A 53 -6.65 5.33 0.98
N TYR A 54 -5.91 4.29 0.70
CA TYR A 54 -6.43 2.92 0.70
C TYR A 54 -5.35 1.93 1.08
N PHE A 55 -5.81 0.73 1.50
CA PHE A 55 -4.95 -0.43 1.68
C PHE A 55 -5.51 -1.58 0.84
N HIS A 56 -4.61 -2.37 0.27
CA HIS A 56 -4.92 -3.62 -0.39
C HIS A 56 -4.26 -4.74 0.40
N TYR A 57 -5.07 -5.59 1.03
CA TYR A 57 -4.60 -6.73 1.82
C TYR A 57 -4.70 -8.00 0.95
N LYS A 58 -3.58 -8.37 0.34
CA LYS A 58 -3.56 -9.42 -0.69
C LYS A 58 -3.66 -10.81 -0.08
N PRO A 59 -4.61 -11.65 -0.56
CA PRO A 59 -4.69 -13.03 -0.09
C PRO A 59 -3.49 -13.85 -0.59
N PRO A 60 -3.03 -14.89 0.15
CA PRO A 60 -3.53 -15.30 1.45
C PRO A 60 -3.15 -14.32 2.57
N HIS A 61 -4.00 -14.24 3.61
CA HIS A 61 -3.80 -13.26 4.68
C HIS A 61 -2.98 -13.79 5.85
N HIS A 62 -2.65 -15.06 5.83
CA HIS A 62 -1.93 -15.73 6.90
C HIS A 62 -1.12 -16.91 6.33
N PRO A 63 0.09 -17.19 6.82
CA PRO A 63 0.80 -16.55 7.92
C PRO A 63 1.39 -15.19 7.59
N SER A 64 1.74 -14.92 6.32
CA SER A 64 2.32 -13.65 5.88
C SER A 64 1.29 -12.86 5.10
N LEU A 65 1.08 -11.60 5.48
CA LEU A 65 0.16 -10.71 4.79
C LEU A 65 0.91 -9.69 3.96
N GLU A 66 0.75 -9.76 2.65
CA GLU A 66 1.29 -8.74 1.75
C GLU A 66 0.33 -7.57 1.68
N ILE A 67 0.85 -6.35 1.88
CA ILE A 67 0.06 -5.14 1.82
C ILE A 67 0.47 -4.26 0.64
N GLY A 68 -0.53 -3.70 -0.04
CA GLY A 68 -0.38 -2.58 -0.94
C GLY A 68 -1.07 -1.38 -0.33
N LEU A 69 -0.65 -0.18 -0.68
CA LEU A 69 -1.25 1.04 -0.14
C LEU A 69 -1.01 2.23 -1.06
N GLY A 70 -1.86 3.22 -0.92
CA GLY A 70 -1.70 4.50 -1.61
C GLY A 70 -2.36 5.61 -0.83
N MET A 71 -1.73 6.79 -0.83
CA MET A 71 -2.31 8.02 -0.28
C MET A 71 -2.76 8.91 -1.42
N HIS A 72 -3.83 9.66 -1.18
CA HIS A 72 -4.26 10.70 -2.10
C HIS A 72 -3.07 11.62 -2.42
N PRO A 73 -2.86 12.00 -3.70
CA PRO A 73 -1.69 12.81 -4.07
C PRO A 73 -1.52 14.10 -3.27
N ASP A 74 -2.62 14.74 -2.87
CA ASP A 74 -2.58 15.98 -2.10
C ASP A 74 -2.08 15.79 -0.66
N TRP A 75 -2.10 14.54 -0.16
CA TRP A 75 -1.68 14.23 1.21
C TRP A 75 -0.26 13.68 1.27
N THR A 76 0.34 13.35 0.13
CA THR A 76 1.72 12.83 0.10
C THR A 76 2.72 13.94 0.44
N GLY A 77 3.83 13.56 1.10
CA GLY A 77 4.89 14.50 1.41
C GLY A 77 4.60 15.47 2.56
N GLN A 78 3.54 15.22 3.34
CA GLN A 78 3.13 16.09 4.45
C GLN A 78 3.42 15.49 5.83
N GLY A 79 4.28 14.48 5.90
CA GLY A 79 4.64 13.85 7.17
C GLY A 79 3.58 12.94 7.75
N LEU A 80 2.57 12.57 6.97
CA LEU A 80 1.44 11.75 7.43
C LEU A 80 1.63 10.25 7.18
N GLY A 81 2.69 9.88 6.43
CA GLY A 81 2.89 8.50 5.99
C GLY A 81 3.00 7.50 7.11
N GLN A 82 3.74 7.84 8.17
CA GLN A 82 3.97 6.92 9.28
C GLN A 82 2.66 6.56 9.99
N SER A 83 1.86 7.54 10.38
CA SER A 83 0.58 7.30 11.05
C SER A 83 -0.40 6.57 10.14
N PHE A 84 -0.37 6.88 8.85
CA PHE A 84 -1.20 6.22 7.85
C PHE A 84 -0.88 4.72 7.78
N VAL A 85 0.41 4.37 7.66
CA VAL A 85 0.84 2.96 7.62
C VAL A 85 0.49 2.24 8.91
N GLU A 86 0.76 2.86 10.05
CA GLU A 86 0.46 2.27 11.36
C GLU A 86 -1.04 1.96 11.51
N ALA A 87 -1.90 2.85 11.06
CA ALA A 87 -3.36 2.62 11.08
C ALA A 87 -3.74 1.41 10.23
N GLY A 88 -3.13 1.25 9.06
CA GLY A 88 -3.37 0.11 8.19
C GLY A 88 -2.91 -1.21 8.78
N LEU A 89 -1.78 -1.20 9.49
CA LEU A 89 -1.28 -2.40 10.18
C LEU A 89 -2.17 -2.78 11.37
N ASP A 90 -2.65 -1.79 12.12
CA ASP A 90 -3.57 -2.04 13.23
C ASP A 90 -4.87 -2.69 12.75
N TYR A 91 -5.43 -2.16 11.67
CA TYR A 91 -6.62 -2.75 11.05
C TYR A 91 -6.37 -4.21 10.65
N ALA A 92 -5.24 -4.46 9.99
CA ALA A 92 -4.89 -5.79 9.50
C ALA A 92 -4.67 -6.79 10.64
N ARG A 93 -4.04 -6.35 11.73
CA ARG A 93 -3.86 -7.20 12.91
C ARG A 93 -5.19 -7.66 13.49
N ARG A 94 -6.14 -6.74 13.60
CA ARG A 94 -7.46 -7.04 14.16
C ARG A 94 -8.29 -7.95 13.25
N ARG A 95 -8.16 -7.75 11.93
CA ARG A 95 -9.00 -8.46 10.96
C ARG A 95 -8.44 -9.82 10.57
N TYR A 96 -7.11 -9.91 10.37
CA TYR A 96 -6.49 -11.10 9.76
C TYR A 96 -5.57 -11.85 10.71
N ALA A 97 -5.09 -11.22 11.76
CA ALA A 97 -4.14 -11.80 12.72
C ALA A 97 -2.95 -12.49 12.04
N PRO A 98 -2.22 -11.83 11.12
CA PRO A 98 -1.08 -12.44 10.46
C PRO A 98 0.10 -12.57 11.42
N GLU A 99 1.07 -13.42 11.06
CA GLU A 99 2.31 -13.54 11.81
C GLU A 99 3.32 -12.46 11.41
N GLU A 100 3.30 -12.05 10.14
CA GLU A 100 4.18 -10.99 9.63
C GLU A 100 3.50 -10.21 8.51
N PHE A 101 4.00 -8.99 8.30
CA PHE A 101 3.64 -8.16 7.15
C PHE A 101 4.79 -8.11 6.16
N LEU A 102 4.46 -8.06 4.87
CA LEU A 102 5.44 -7.80 3.83
C LEU A 102 4.89 -6.80 2.82
N LEU A 103 5.79 -6.08 2.19
CA LEU A 103 5.45 -5.16 1.11
C LEU A 103 6.62 -5.08 0.13
N SER A 104 6.34 -4.55 -1.04
CA SER A 104 7.35 -4.25 -2.05
C SER A 104 7.26 -2.78 -2.41
N VAL A 105 8.42 -2.14 -2.55
CA VAL A 105 8.52 -0.72 -2.88
C VAL A 105 9.60 -0.51 -3.92
N ALA A 106 9.35 0.36 -4.90
CA ALA A 106 10.35 0.70 -5.90
C ALA A 106 11.55 1.39 -5.24
N THR A 107 12.76 1.03 -5.66
CA THR A 107 13.99 1.53 -5.02
C THR A 107 14.14 3.05 -5.13
N PHE A 108 13.54 3.67 -6.15
CA PHE A 108 13.61 5.14 -6.29
C PHE A 108 12.74 5.87 -5.25
N ASN A 109 11.78 5.18 -4.62
CA ASN A 109 10.85 5.80 -3.69
C ASN A 109 11.43 5.86 -2.28
N ARG A 110 12.45 6.70 -2.11
CA ARG A 110 13.18 6.83 -0.85
C ARG A 110 12.31 7.31 0.31
N ARG A 111 11.34 8.17 0.01
CA ARG A 111 10.41 8.69 1.02
C ARG A 111 9.59 7.57 1.65
N ALA A 112 9.03 6.69 0.83
CA ALA A 112 8.26 5.56 1.32
C ALA A 112 9.13 4.57 2.09
N ILE A 113 10.33 4.26 1.57
CA ILE A 113 11.27 3.36 2.25
C ILE A 113 11.58 3.86 3.65
N THR A 114 11.86 5.17 3.79
CA THR A 114 12.13 5.79 5.09
C THR A 114 10.94 5.61 6.04
N VAL A 115 9.72 5.84 5.57
CA VAL A 115 8.52 5.65 6.39
C VAL A 115 8.40 4.20 6.83
N TYR A 116 8.57 3.24 5.92
CA TYR A 116 8.46 1.83 6.26
C TYR A 116 9.51 1.40 7.28
N GLU A 117 10.74 1.87 7.14
CA GLU A 117 11.80 1.59 8.12
C GLU A 117 11.47 2.16 9.50
N ARG A 118 10.90 3.35 9.57
CA ARG A 118 10.45 3.96 10.83
C ARG A 118 9.31 3.17 11.49
N VAL A 119 8.50 2.51 10.69
CA VAL A 119 7.39 1.67 11.18
C VAL A 119 7.88 0.26 11.54
N GLY A 120 9.14 -0.04 11.32
CA GLY A 120 9.74 -1.31 11.75
C GLY A 120 9.97 -2.33 10.65
N PHE A 121 9.72 -1.98 9.39
CA PHE A 121 10.02 -2.86 8.27
C PHE A 121 11.54 -2.92 8.04
N VAL A 122 12.02 -4.09 7.66
CA VAL A 122 13.44 -4.36 7.36
C VAL A 122 13.55 -4.83 5.92
N ARG A 123 14.55 -4.33 5.22
CA ARG A 123 14.85 -4.74 3.85
C ARG A 123 15.28 -6.20 3.84
N ARG A 124 14.69 -7.00 2.96
CA ARG A 124 15.00 -8.43 2.84
C ARG A 124 15.73 -8.78 1.56
N ARG A 125 15.25 -8.29 0.43
CA ARG A 125 15.88 -8.56 -0.86
C ARG A 125 15.46 -7.50 -1.87
N THR A 126 16.26 -7.36 -2.93
CA THR A 126 15.89 -6.60 -4.11
C THR A 126 15.57 -7.57 -5.23
N TYR A 127 14.72 -7.15 -6.14
CA TYR A 127 14.37 -7.91 -7.33
C TYR A 127 13.97 -6.96 -8.44
N THR A 128 14.02 -7.47 -9.68
CA THR A 128 13.66 -6.70 -10.86
C THR A 128 12.34 -7.22 -11.40
N HIS A 129 11.45 -6.31 -11.76
CA HIS A 129 10.16 -6.62 -12.36
C HIS A 129 9.96 -5.80 -13.61
N TRP A 130 9.63 -6.49 -14.73
CA TRP A 130 9.31 -5.82 -15.99
C TRP A 130 7.87 -5.32 -15.94
N THR A 131 7.69 -4.01 -16.09
CA THR A 131 6.38 -3.39 -16.21
C THR A 131 6.54 -2.03 -16.86
N LEU A 132 5.49 -1.50 -17.47
CA LEU A 132 5.50 -0.19 -18.11
C LEU A 132 6.66 0.00 -19.09
N GLY A 133 6.99 -1.08 -19.83
CA GLY A 133 7.98 -1.03 -20.91
C GLY A 133 9.43 -1.08 -20.48
N ARG A 134 9.74 -1.35 -19.22
CA ARG A 134 11.14 -1.46 -18.75
C ARG A 134 11.22 -2.29 -17.47
N ASP A 135 12.46 -2.61 -17.08
CA ASP A 135 12.76 -3.23 -15.80
C ASP A 135 12.76 -2.15 -14.70
N TRP A 136 12.11 -2.47 -13.59
CA TRP A 136 12.11 -1.65 -12.38
C TRP A 136 12.66 -2.47 -11.23
N GLU A 137 13.49 -1.87 -10.40
CA GLU A 137 14.02 -2.52 -9.21
C GLU A 137 13.12 -2.25 -8.02
N PHE A 138 12.83 -3.31 -7.26
CA PHE A 138 12.00 -3.26 -6.05
C PHE A 138 12.76 -3.80 -4.87
N ILE A 139 12.38 -3.33 -3.68
CA ILE A 139 12.84 -3.88 -2.41
C ILE A 139 11.64 -4.55 -1.74
N GLU A 140 11.79 -5.82 -1.37
CA GLU A 140 10.85 -6.49 -0.48
C GLU A 140 11.24 -6.17 0.95
N MET A 141 10.28 -5.72 1.74
CA MET A 141 10.47 -5.38 3.15
C MET A 141 9.52 -6.21 4.01
N ARG A 142 9.95 -6.59 5.19
CA ARG A 142 9.17 -7.41 6.12
C ARG A 142 9.27 -6.90 7.53
N ARG A 143 8.22 -7.14 8.33
CA ARG A 143 8.26 -6.96 9.78
C ARG A 143 7.33 -7.98 10.44
N PRO A 144 7.62 -8.42 11.69
CA PRO A 144 6.67 -9.21 12.44
C PRO A 144 5.39 -8.42 12.69
N ALA A 145 4.25 -9.11 12.81
CA ALA A 145 2.98 -8.43 13.07
C ALA A 145 3.03 -7.68 14.40
N GLU A 146 3.68 -8.27 15.41
CA GLU A 146 3.93 -7.63 16.70
C GLU A 146 5.41 -7.34 16.84
N LEU A 147 5.78 -6.10 17.19
CA LEU A 147 7.16 -5.73 17.43
C LEU A 147 7.59 -6.16 18.82
N ALA A 148 8.83 -6.69 18.94
CA ALA A 148 9.39 -7.09 20.22
C ALA A 148 9.49 -5.87 21.15
N GLY A 149 9.08 -6.05 22.41
CA GLY A 149 9.12 -4.99 23.41
C GLY A 149 8.08 -3.90 23.24
N GLY A 150 7.16 -4.11 22.30
CA GLY A 150 6.07 -3.17 22.04
C GLY A 150 4.83 -3.46 22.84
#